data_b0d4aba94ea09d57f5e76c3ae9266bbb
#
_entry.id   b0d4aba94ea09d57f5e76c3ae9266bbb
#
_cell.length_a   1.000
_cell.length_b   1.000
_cell.length_c   1.000
_cell.angle_alpha   90.00
_cell.angle_beta   90.00
_cell.angle_gamma   90.00
#
_symmetry.space_group_name_H-M   'P 1'
#
loop_
_entity.id
_entity.type
_entity.pdbx_description
1 polymer ?
#
loop_
_entity_poly.entity_id
_entity_poly.type
_entity_poly.pdbx_seq_one_letter_code
_entity_poly.pdbx_strand_id
1 'polypeptide(L)'
;GRSHQSHVRQGADLRYNLELSLEDAVRGKEAKIRIPTSVKCSACGGSGAKKGTKAVDCSTCGGHGQVRMQQGFFAVQQTCPRCNGAGKQIKDPCITCHGRGSVEETKTLSVKVPAGVDSGDRIRLTGEGQVGVHGGPSGDLYVEIIVRPHHIFQRNGKDLSCEIPIGFADAALGGELEVPTLGGRVKLKVPAETQTGKLFRLRNKGVKPIRGNSTGDLLCRVVVETPVQLTKRQKEL
;
A
#
# COMPACT_ATOMS: atom_id res chain seq x y z
N GLY A 1 -33.00 12.00 28.96
CA GLY A 1 -32.39 12.33 27.66
C GLY A 1 -32.11 11.08 26.86
N ARG A 2 -33.02 10.74 25.91
CA ARG A 2 -32.77 9.63 24.97
C ARG A 2 -31.91 10.20 23.84
N SER A 3 -30.68 9.74 23.76
CA SER A 3 -29.77 10.07 22.65
C SER A 3 -30.37 9.56 21.33
N HIS A 4 -30.70 10.47 20.40
CA HIS A 4 -30.92 10.14 19.01
C HIS A 4 -29.62 9.57 18.48
N GLN A 5 -29.53 8.25 18.30
CA GLN A 5 -28.47 7.63 17.51
C GLN A 5 -28.68 8.08 16.07
N SER A 6 -27.92 9.07 15.65
CA SER A 6 -27.86 9.50 14.25
C SER A 6 -27.37 8.31 13.41
N HIS A 7 -28.15 7.90 12.41
CA HIS A 7 -27.78 6.86 11.44
C HIS A 7 -26.64 7.28 10.50
N VAL A 8 -25.81 8.21 10.96
CA VAL A 8 -24.58 8.65 10.31
C VAL A 8 -23.55 7.53 10.44
N ARG A 9 -23.13 6.96 9.30
CA ARG A 9 -22.10 5.91 9.25
C ARG A 9 -20.87 6.45 8.55
N GLN A 10 -19.71 6.15 9.14
CA GLN A 10 -18.43 6.39 8.50
C GLN A 10 -18.33 5.57 7.20
N GLY A 11 -17.68 6.14 6.19
CA GLY A 11 -17.37 5.44 4.95
C GLY A 11 -16.39 4.28 5.19
N ALA A 12 -16.40 3.32 4.29
CA ALA A 12 -15.48 2.20 4.37
C ALA A 12 -14.03 2.63 4.08
N ASP A 13 -13.10 1.99 4.78
CA ASP A 13 -11.68 2.13 4.47
C ASP A 13 -11.35 1.44 3.15
N LEU A 14 -10.39 2.01 2.43
CA LEU A 14 -9.85 1.46 1.20
C LEU A 14 -8.43 0.93 1.41
N ARG A 15 -8.04 -0.05 0.61
CA ARG A 15 -6.69 -0.59 0.55
C ARG A 15 -6.15 -0.48 -0.86
N TYR A 16 -4.89 -0.12 -0.97
CA TYR A 16 -4.18 -0.03 -2.23
C TYR A 16 -2.78 -0.63 -2.09
N ASN A 17 -2.39 -1.50 -3.00
CA ASN A 17 -1.05 -2.08 -3.03
C ASN A 17 -0.18 -1.23 -3.95
N LEU A 18 0.86 -0.62 -3.38
CA LEU A 18 1.83 0.18 -4.10
C LEU A 18 3.11 -0.62 -4.31
N GLU A 19 3.35 -1.02 -5.55
CA GLU A 19 4.58 -1.70 -5.93
C GLU A 19 5.72 -0.70 -6.15
N LEU A 20 6.87 -1.00 -5.54
CA LEU A 20 8.08 -0.19 -5.63
C LEU A 20 9.27 -1.06 -6.07
N SER A 21 10.25 -0.46 -6.74
CA SER A 21 11.57 -1.06 -6.87
C SER A 21 12.31 -0.99 -5.53
N LEU A 22 13.35 -1.81 -5.38
CA LEU A 22 14.19 -1.78 -4.18
C LEU A 22 14.83 -0.40 -3.99
N GLU A 23 15.29 0.22 -5.08
CA GLU A 23 15.89 1.56 -5.07
C GLU A 23 14.92 2.63 -4.61
N ASP A 24 13.68 2.60 -5.13
CA ASP A 24 12.62 3.53 -4.73
C ASP A 24 12.26 3.37 -3.25
N ALA A 25 12.19 2.13 -2.77
CA ALA A 25 11.90 1.83 -1.37
C ALA A 25 13.02 2.32 -0.44
N VAL A 26 14.29 2.20 -0.86
CA VAL A 26 15.43 2.64 -0.06
C VAL A 26 15.60 4.16 -0.05
N ARG A 27 15.40 4.82 -1.19
CA ARG A 27 15.56 6.28 -1.32
C ARG A 27 14.35 7.07 -0.89
N GLY A 28 13.19 6.45 -0.88
CA GLY A 28 11.90 7.12 -0.79
C GLY A 28 11.46 7.69 -2.13
N LYS A 29 10.14 7.85 -2.28
CA LYS A 29 9.55 8.30 -3.54
C LYS A 29 8.22 9.00 -3.30
N GLU A 30 7.92 9.98 -4.11
CA GLU A 30 6.57 10.49 -4.26
C GLU A 30 5.88 9.74 -5.41
N ALA A 31 4.83 8.98 -5.09
CA ALA A 31 4.09 8.17 -6.04
C ALA A 31 2.69 8.73 -6.26
N LYS A 32 2.24 8.81 -7.51
CA LYS A 32 0.85 9.14 -7.84
C LYS A 32 0.08 7.83 -8.01
N ILE A 33 -0.99 7.67 -7.23
CA ILE A 33 -1.88 6.52 -7.31
C ILE A 33 -3.26 6.95 -7.79
N ARG A 34 -3.96 6.07 -8.47
CA ARG A 34 -5.33 6.27 -8.94
C ARG A 34 -6.21 5.23 -8.29
N ILE A 35 -7.21 5.68 -7.55
CA ILE A 35 -8.13 4.80 -6.84
C ILE A 35 -9.57 5.07 -7.26
N PRO A 36 -10.36 4.04 -7.52
CA PRO A 36 -11.80 4.18 -7.61
C PRO A 36 -12.36 4.39 -6.20
N THR A 37 -13.05 5.47 -5.98
CA THR A 37 -13.66 5.78 -4.70
C THR A 37 -15.05 6.40 -4.89
N SER A 38 -15.82 6.37 -3.82
CA SER A 38 -17.11 7.04 -3.79
C SER A 38 -16.93 8.44 -3.22
N VAL A 39 -17.39 9.46 -3.94
CA VAL A 39 -17.35 10.87 -3.51
C VAL A 39 -18.76 11.43 -3.35
N LYS A 40 -18.88 12.49 -2.57
CA LYS A 40 -20.19 13.18 -2.44
C LYS A 40 -20.67 13.65 -3.79
N CYS A 41 -21.92 13.35 -4.12
CA CYS A 41 -22.53 13.84 -5.34
C CYS A 41 -22.59 15.37 -5.32
N SER A 42 -21.91 16.03 -6.25
CA SER A 42 -21.85 17.50 -6.34
C SER A 42 -23.22 18.12 -6.66
N ALA A 43 -24.07 17.40 -7.43
CA ALA A 43 -25.39 17.90 -7.83
C ALA A 43 -26.36 18.05 -6.64
N CYS A 44 -26.27 17.17 -5.62
CA CYS A 44 -27.15 17.22 -4.46
C CYS A 44 -26.41 17.48 -3.13
N GLY A 45 -25.09 17.68 -3.17
CA GLY A 45 -24.28 17.92 -1.96
C GLY A 45 -24.28 16.74 -0.98
N GLY A 46 -24.52 15.52 -1.47
CA GLY A 46 -24.56 14.31 -0.64
C GLY A 46 -25.94 13.97 -0.05
N SER A 47 -26.96 14.78 -0.29
CA SER A 47 -28.31 14.56 0.28
C SER A 47 -29.08 13.43 -0.41
N GLY A 48 -28.72 13.06 -1.63
CA GLY A 48 -29.46 12.12 -2.48
C GLY A 48 -30.77 12.69 -3.05
N ALA A 49 -31.26 13.83 -2.56
CA ALA A 49 -32.45 14.45 -3.02
C ALA A 49 -32.22 15.41 -4.21
N LYS A 50 -33.19 15.57 -5.06
CA LYS A 50 -33.15 16.56 -6.16
C LYS A 50 -32.94 17.96 -5.59
N LYS A 51 -32.17 18.79 -6.29
CA LYS A 51 -31.87 20.17 -5.86
C LYS A 51 -33.22 20.93 -5.64
N GLY A 52 -33.35 21.54 -4.45
CA GLY A 52 -34.55 22.22 -4.00
C GLY A 52 -35.55 21.34 -3.24
N THR A 53 -35.32 20.04 -3.14
CA THR A 53 -36.11 19.11 -2.32
C THR A 53 -35.32 18.61 -1.15
N LYS A 54 -36.01 18.11 -0.10
CA LYS A 54 -35.36 17.52 1.09
C LYS A 54 -35.91 16.13 1.33
N ALA A 55 -35.08 15.30 1.96
CA ALA A 55 -35.53 14.03 2.51
C ALA A 55 -36.56 14.30 3.61
N VAL A 56 -37.68 13.59 3.58
CA VAL A 56 -38.77 13.67 4.57
C VAL A 56 -38.67 12.49 5.54
N ASP A 57 -39.19 12.66 6.74
CA ASP A 57 -39.22 11.57 7.71
C ASP A 57 -40.11 10.41 7.19
N CYS A 58 -39.64 9.20 7.41
CA CYS A 58 -40.39 8.00 7.00
C CYS A 58 -41.68 7.88 7.77
N SER A 59 -42.81 7.91 7.07
CA SER A 59 -44.13 7.83 7.66
C SER A 59 -44.39 6.53 8.45
N THR A 60 -43.68 5.45 8.11
CA THR A 60 -43.86 4.15 8.78
C THR A 60 -43.17 4.08 10.15
N CYS A 61 -42.02 4.71 10.30
CA CYS A 61 -41.25 4.70 11.55
C CYS A 61 -41.15 6.07 12.21
N GLY A 62 -41.78 7.12 11.65
CA GLY A 62 -41.70 8.47 12.24
C GLY A 62 -40.30 9.04 12.35
N GLY A 63 -39.39 8.68 11.46
CA GLY A 63 -37.99 9.10 11.52
C GLY A 63 -37.05 8.17 12.30
N HIS A 64 -37.59 7.18 13.00
CA HIS A 64 -36.79 6.34 13.92
C HIS A 64 -35.95 5.25 13.22
N GLY A 65 -36.18 4.93 11.95
CA GLY A 65 -35.48 3.89 11.22
C GLY A 65 -35.82 2.45 11.63
N GLN A 66 -36.55 2.29 12.74
CA GLN A 66 -36.97 1.01 13.30
C GLN A 66 -38.47 1.02 13.62
N VAL A 67 -39.08 -0.14 13.51
CA VAL A 67 -40.49 -0.35 13.88
C VAL A 67 -40.55 -1.37 15.02
N ARG A 68 -41.49 -1.16 15.96
CA ARG A 68 -41.77 -2.12 17.02
C ARG A 68 -42.88 -3.04 16.53
N MET A 69 -42.59 -4.31 16.45
CA MET A 69 -43.59 -5.35 16.20
C MET A 69 -43.86 -6.09 17.53
N GLN A 70 -45.10 -6.19 17.90
CA GLN A 70 -45.52 -6.96 19.04
C GLN A 70 -45.88 -8.37 18.60
N GLN A 71 -45.11 -9.36 19.03
CA GLN A 71 -45.40 -10.78 18.82
C GLN A 71 -45.72 -11.40 20.18
N GLY A 72 -47.04 -11.52 20.49
CA GLY A 72 -47.46 -12.00 21.75
C GLY A 72 -47.05 -11.04 22.90
N PHE A 73 -46.37 -11.58 23.92
CA PHE A 73 -45.87 -10.80 25.09
C PHE A 73 -44.51 -10.13 24.84
N PHE A 74 -43.88 -10.35 23.70
CA PHE A 74 -42.57 -9.80 23.38
C PHE A 74 -42.67 -8.67 22.36
N ALA A 75 -41.99 -7.55 22.63
CA ALA A 75 -41.83 -6.47 21.66
C ALA A 75 -40.44 -6.58 20.99
N VAL A 76 -40.41 -6.90 19.70
CA VAL A 76 -39.19 -6.98 18.90
C VAL A 76 -39.01 -5.69 18.10
N GLN A 77 -37.82 -5.10 18.18
CA GLN A 77 -37.42 -3.98 17.31
C GLN A 77 -36.85 -4.54 16.01
N GLN A 78 -37.45 -4.15 14.89
CA GLN A 78 -37.01 -4.53 13.57
C GLN A 78 -36.68 -3.29 12.74
N THR A 79 -35.67 -3.41 11.84
CA THR A 79 -35.36 -2.36 10.89
C THR A 79 -36.60 -2.03 10.05
N CYS A 80 -36.93 -0.74 9.92
CA CYS A 80 -38.10 -0.33 9.15
C CYS A 80 -37.96 -0.77 7.69
N PRO A 81 -38.87 -1.61 7.17
CA PRO A 81 -38.77 -2.15 5.81
C PRO A 81 -38.92 -1.09 4.73
N ARG A 82 -39.55 0.05 5.06
CA ARG A 82 -39.82 1.12 4.09
C ARG A 82 -38.62 2.05 3.88
N CYS A 83 -37.84 2.31 4.90
CA CYS A 83 -36.68 3.19 4.81
C CYS A 83 -35.35 2.45 5.03
N ASN A 84 -35.40 1.12 5.19
CA ASN A 84 -34.24 0.26 5.44
C ASN A 84 -33.28 0.80 6.51
N GLY A 85 -33.88 1.35 7.58
CA GLY A 85 -33.11 1.89 8.69
C GLY A 85 -32.71 3.36 8.56
N ALA A 86 -32.89 3.98 7.38
CA ALA A 86 -32.47 5.38 7.15
C ALA A 86 -33.30 6.42 7.94
N GLY A 87 -34.50 6.08 8.40
CA GLY A 87 -35.43 7.00 9.08
C GLY A 87 -36.06 8.03 8.14
N LYS A 88 -35.46 8.27 6.97
CA LYS A 88 -35.89 9.26 5.99
C LYS A 88 -36.21 8.62 4.64
N GLN A 89 -37.04 9.30 3.85
CA GLN A 89 -37.37 8.92 2.48
C GLN A 89 -37.09 10.09 1.55
N ILE A 90 -36.52 9.79 0.41
CA ILE A 90 -36.33 10.74 -0.70
C ILE A 90 -37.46 10.52 -1.67
N LYS A 91 -38.38 11.49 -1.76
CA LYS A 91 -39.51 11.43 -2.75
C LYS A 91 -39.02 11.69 -4.16
N ASP A 92 -38.14 12.70 -4.31
CA ASP A 92 -37.55 13.10 -5.59
C ASP A 92 -36.05 12.83 -5.55
N PRO A 93 -35.59 11.69 -6.09
CA PRO A 93 -34.16 11.35 -6.07
C PRO A 93 -33.37 12.25 -7.02
N CYS A 94 -32.14 12.55 -6.63
CA CYS A 94 -31.17 13.25 -7.47
C CYS A 94 -30.89 12.42 -8.73
N ILE A 95 -30.99 13.04 -9.89
CA ILE A 95 -30.84 12.38 -11.20
C ILE A 95 -29.39 11.82 -11.34
N THR A 96 -28.41 12.53 -10.83
CA THR A 96 -26.97 12.16 -10.95
C THR A 96 -26.59 10.95 -10.12
N CYS A 97 -27.06 10.86 -8.87
CA CYS A 97 -26.70 9.78 -7.95
C CYS A 97 -27.84 8.80 -7.66
N HIS A 98 -28.99 8.98 -8.28
CA HIS A 98 -30.21 8.13 -8.15
C HIS A 98 -30.55 7.87 -6.66
N GLY A 99 -30.49 8.92 -5.84
CA GLY A 99 -30.84 8.85 -4.42
C GLY A 99 -29.71 8.41 -3.48
N ARG A 100 -28.58 7.96 -4.01
CA ARG A 100 -27.46 7.46 -3.18
C ARG A 100 -26.70 8.53 -2.43
N GLY A 101 -26.71 9.78 -2.91
CA GLY A 101 -25.95 10.89 -2.32
C GLY A 101 -24.47 10.87 -2.67
N SER A 102 -23.96 9.80 -3.28
CA SER A 102 -22.58 9.63 -3.71
C SER A 102 -22.50 9.12 -5.15
N VAL A 103 -21.39 9.38 -5.78
CA VAL A 103 -21.04 8.89 -7.13
C VAL A 103 -19.68 8.26 -7.10
N GLU A 104 -19.43 7.29 -7.98
CA GLU A 104 -18.11 6.70 -8.14
C GLU A 104 -17.23 7.59 -9.00
N GLU A 105 -16.02 7.83 -8.56
CA GLU A 105 -15.03 8.65 -9.24
C GLU A 105 -13.63 8.05 -9.05
N THR A 106 -12.79 8.18 -10.07
CA THR A 106 -11.38 7.83 -9.95
C THR A 106 -10.59 9.04 -9.46
N LYS A 107 -10.10 8.98 -8.22
CA LYS A 107 -9.30 10.02 -7.59
C LYS A 107 -7.81 9.75 -7.78
N THR A 108 -7.05 10.77 -8.14
CA THR A 108 -5.58 10.70 -8.18
C THR A 108 -5.03 11.33 -6.91
N LEU A 109 -4.23 10.55 -6.17
CA LEU A 109 -3.61 10.98 -4.92
C LEU A 109 -2.10 10.91 -5.03
N SER A 110 -1.40 11.86 -4.41
CA SER A 110 0.05 11.81 -4.22
C SER A 110 0.37 11.18 -2.88
N VAL A 111 1.19 10.12 -2.90
CA VAL A 111 1.63 9.37 -1.71
C VAL A 111 3.11 9.59 -1.53
N LYS A 112 3.50 10.22 -0.42
CA LYS A 112 4.89 10.38 -0.05
C LYS A 112 5.37 9.12 0.68
N VAL A 113 6.17 8.31 0.00
CA VAL A 113 6.79 7.11 0.57
C VAL A 113 8.10 7.50 1.23
N PRO A 114 8.27 7.28 2.53
CA PRO A 114 9.53 7.61 3.21
C PRO A 114 10.65 6.65 2.78
N ALA A 115 11.90 7.10 2.92
CA ALA A 115 13.06 6.26 2.65
C ALA A 115 13.17 5.10 3.65
N GLY A 116 13.57 3.93 3.16
CA GLY A 116 13.80 2.75 4.00
C GLY A 116 12.57 1.86 4.24
N VAL A 117 11.44 2.12 3.57
CA VAL A 117 10.24 1.26 3.65
C VAL A 117 10.55 -0.17 3.24
N ASP A 118 9.77 -1.11 3.77
CA ASP A 118 9.84 -2.52 3.38
C ASP A 118 8.45 -3.06 2.97
N SER A 119 8.44 -4.25 2.39
CA SER A 119 7.18 -4.92 2.07
C SER A 119 6.36 -5.16 3.35
N GLY A 120 5.06 -4.84 3.27
CA GLY A 120 4.14 -4.91 4.40
C GLY A 120 4.03 -3.61 5.21
N ASP A 121 4.90 -2.61 4.97
CA ASP A 121 4.71 -1.28 5.56
C ASP A 121 3.45 -0.64 5.00
N ARG A 122 2.75 0.13 5.85
CA ARG A 122 1.48 0.77 5.51
C ARG A 122 1.53 2.26 5.74
N ILE A 123 1.06 3.01 4.74
CA ILE A 123 0.88 4.45 4.80
C ILE A 123 -0.62 4.73 4.87
N ARG A 124 -1.05 5.44 5.91
CA ARG A 124 -2.45 5.84 6.08
C ARG A 124 -2.66 7.24 5.54
N LEU A 125 -3.62 7.38 4.64
CA LEU A 125 -4.12 8.66 4.15
C LEU A 125 -5.51 8.88 4.74
N THR A 126 -5.58 9.77 5.71
CA THR A 126 -6.81 10.02 6.49
C THR A 126 -7.88 10.69 5.63
N GLY A 127 -9.09 10.16 5.66
CA GLY A 127 -10.24 10.70 4.94
C GLY A 127 -10.26 10.43 3.43
N GLU A 128 -9.31 9.62 2.91
CA GLU A 128 -9.22 9.27 1.49
C GLU A 128 -9.88 7.91 1.14
N GLY A 129 -10.65 7.36 2.08
CA GLY A 129 -11.51 6.20 1.87
C GLY A 129 -12.83 6.54 1.17
N GLN A 130 -13.82 5.65 1.28
CA GLN A 130 -15.17 5.91 0.76
C GLN A 130 -15.88 6.98 1.57
N VAL A 131 -16.76 7.71 0.92
CA VAL A 131 -17.62 8.70 1.58
C VAL A 131 -18.59 8.00 2.53
N GLY A 132 -18.79 8.60 3.70
CA GLY A 132 -19.78 8.13 4.67
C GLY A 132 -21.22 8.36 4.22
N VAL A 133 -22.12 7.55 4.74
CA VAL A 133 -23.56 7.61 4.42
C VAL A 133 -24.21 8.66 5.31
N HIS A 134 -25.20 9.36 4.74
CA HIS A 134 -25.99 10.39 5.43
C HIS A 134 -25.17 11.50 6.10
N GLY A 135 -24.07 11.93 5.44
CA GLY A 135 -23.21 12.99 5.92
C GLY A 135 -22.14 12.51 6.92
N GLY A 136 -21.93 11.20 7.04
CA GLY A 136 -20.86 10.62 7.83
C GLY A 136 -19.46 10.98 7.29
N PRO A 137 -18.43 10.91 8.12
CA PRO A 137 -17.06 11.14 7.70
C PRO A 137 -16.63 10.05 6.69
N SER A 138 -15.69 10.39 5.82
CA SER A 138 -15.06 9.41 4.94
C SER A 138 -14.22 8.42 5.77
N GLY A 139 -14.03 7.22 5.23
CA GLY A 139 -13.03 6.28 5.72
C GLY A 139 -11.61 6.72 5.36
N ASP A 140 -10.63 5.89 5.64
CA ASP A 140 -9.24 6.11 5.35
C ASP A 140 -8.77 5.24 4.18
N LEU A 141 -7.67 5.64 3.55
CA LEU A 141 -6.98 4.81 2.58
C LEU A 141 -5.68 4.28 3.19
N TYR A 142 -5.52 2.97 3.18
CA TYR A 142 -4.30 2.28 3.57
C TYR A 142 -3.52 1.85 2.33
N VAL A 143 -2.37 2.47 2.12
CA VAL A 143 -1.45 2.11 1.05
C VAL A 143 -0.44 1.12 1.61
N GLU A 144 -0.50 -0.14 1.18
CA GLU A 144 0.43 -1.19 1.55
C GLU A 144 1.58 -1.24 0.54
N ILE A 145 2.80 -1.21 1.04
CA ILE A 145 4.00 -1.22 0.21
C ILE A 145 4.35 -2.67 -0.16
N ILE A 146 4.63 -2.90 -1.43
CA ILE A 146 5.13 -4.16 -1.96
C ILE A 146 6.43 -3.86 -2.69
N VAL A 147 7.56 -4.28 -2.14
CA VAL A 147 8.87 -4.15 -2.80
C VAL A 147 9.05 -5.33 -3.74
N ARG A 148 9.24 -5.04 -5.02
CA ARG A 148 9.48 -6.07 -6.04
C ARG A 148 10.84 -6.72 -5.82
N PRO A 149 10.97 -8.03 -6.09
CA PRO A 149 12.26 -8.72 -6.09
C PRO A 149 13.26 -8.00 -7.01
N HIS A 150 14.48 -7.83 -6.52
CA HIS A 150 15.56 -7.21 -7.29
C HIS A 150 16.42 -8.29 -7.94
N HIS A 151 16.92 -8.05 -9.16
CA HIS A 151 17.67 -9.04 -9.94
C HIS A 151 19.06 -9.36 -9.38
N ILE A 152 19.67 -8.45 -8.59
CA ILE A 152 21.00 -8.65 -7.98
C ILE A 152 20.88 -8.83 -6.48
N PHE A 153 20.07 -7.99 -5.81
CA PHE A 153 20.05 -7.89 -4.35
C PHE A 153 18.87 -8.61 -3.74
N GLN A 154 19.14 -9.30 -2.63
CA GLN A 154 18.12 -9.79 -1.72
C GLN A 154 18.19 -8.96 -0.44
N ARG A 155 17.05 -8.45 0.00
CA ARG A 155 16.94 -7.67 1.24
C ARG A 155 16.54 -8.56 2.40
N ASN A 156 17.28 -8.43 3.51
CA ASN A 156 16.93 -9.04 4.78
C ASN A 156 16.98 -7.97 5.89
N GLY A 157 15.82 -7.39 6.17
CA GLY A 157 15.68 -6.26 7.08
C GLY A 157 16.48 -5.04 6.58
N LYS A 158 17.53 -4.65 7.30
CA LYS A 158 18.42 -3.55 6.89
C LYS A 158 19.59 -4.01 6.00
N ASP A 159 19.92 -5.28 6.01
CA ASP A 159 21.06 -5.80 5.24
C ASP A 159 20.62 -6.23 3.83
N LEU A 160 21.56 -6.12 2.91
CA LEU A 160 21.43 -6.63 1.56
C LEU A 160 22.40 -7.78 1.35
N SER A 161 22.06 -8.71 0.48
CA SER A 161 22.96 -9.76 0.03
C SER A 161 22.96 -9.83 -1.49
N CYS A 162 24.10 -10.19 -2.08
CA CYS A 162 24.25 -10.48 -3.49
C CYS A 162 25.28 -11.58 -3.72
N GLU A 163 25.22 -12.23 -4.86
CA GLU A 163 26.26 -13.12 -5.36
C GLU A 163 27.15 -12.39 -6.36
N ILE A 164 28.45 -12.63 -6.25
CA ILE A 164 29.46 -12.01 -7.11
C ILE A 164 30.25 -13.13 -7.80
N PRO A 165 30.09 -13.27 -9.12
CA PRO A 165 30.93 -14.18 -9.89
C PRO A 165 32.36 -13.65 -9.98
N ILE A 166 33.35 -14.51 -9.73
CA ILE A 166 34.77 -14.21 -9.93
C ILE A 166 35.44 -15.28 -10.76
N GLY A 167 36.41 -14.87 -11.55
CA GLY A 167 37.23 -15.79 -12.33
C GLY A 167 38.13 -16.65 -11.44
N PHE A 168 38.46 -17.85 -11.89
CA PHE A 168 39.35 -18.75 -11.15
C PHE A 168 40.73 -18.12 -10.87
N ALA A 169 41.29 -17.37 -11.84
CA ALA A 169 42.56 -16.67 -11.64
C ALA A 169 42.49 -15.61 -10.54
N ASP A 170 41.43 -14.80 -10.51
CA ASP A 170 41.22 -13.77 -9.50
C ASP A 170 40.99 -14.39 -8.10
N ALA A 171 40.34 -15.54 -8.06
CA ALA A 171 40.15 -16.27 -6.81
C ALA A 171 41.46 -16.84 -6.30
N ALA A 172 42.32 -17.37 -7.18
CA ALA A 172 43.60 -17.98 -6.82
C ALA A 172 44.66 -16.94 -6.43
N LEU A 173 44.83 -15.90 -7.24
CA LEU A 173 45.90 -14.91 -7.09
C LEU A 173 45.51 -13.69 -6.23
N GLY A 174 44.22 -13.50 -6.04
CA GLY A 174 43.65 -12.28 -5.48
C GLY A 174 43.56 -11.15 -6.49
N GLY A 175 42.84 -10.10 -6.14
CA GLY A 175 42.63 -8.97 -7.03
C GLY A 175 41.66 -7.93 -6.49
N GLU A 176 41.27 -7.01 -7.33
CA GLU A 176 40.20 -6.03 -7.04
C GLU A 176 39.01 -6.28 -7.96
N LEU A 177 37.83 -6.36 -7.38
CA LEU A 177 36.57 -6.50 -8.11
C LEU A 177 35.70 -5.26 -7.93
N GLU A 178 35.00 -4.87 -8.96
CA GLU A 178 33.94 -3.87 -8.86
C GLU A 178 32.61 -4.54 -8.50
N VAL A 179 32.11 -4.20 -7.31
CA VAL A 179 30.86 -4.74 -6.77
C VAL A 179 29.75 -3.73 -6.93
N PRO A 180 28.59 -4.09 -7.49
CA PRO A 180 27.44 -3.22 -7.56
C PRO A 180 26.89 -2.96 -6.14
N THR A 181 26.40 -1.75 -5.92
CA THR A 181 25.65 -1.36 -4.72
C THR A 181 24.45 -0.50 -5.16
N LEU A 182 23.50 -0.27 -4.26
CA LEU A 182 22.38 0.64 -4.56
C LEU A 182 22.82 2.09 -4.82
N GLY A 183 24.02 2.46 -4.39
CA GLY A 183 24.59 3.80 -4.59
C GLY A 183 25.62 3.90 -5.71
N GLY A 184 25.81 2.85 -6.49
CA GLY A 184 26.82 2.76 -7.55
C GLY A 184 27.75 1.56 -7.38
N ARG A 185 29.00 1.64 -7.80
CA ARG A 185 29.98 0.55 -7.70
C ARG A 185 31.02 0.87 -6.65
N VAL A 186 31.53 -0.16 -5.99
CA VAL A 186 32.65 -0.05 -5.03
C VAL A 186 33.68 -1.12 -5.34
N LYS A 187 34.95 -0.80 -5.10
CA LYS A 187 36.03 -1.76 -5.24
C LYS A 187 36.10 -2.65 -4.01
N LEU A 188 36.11 -3.96 -4.24
CA LEU A 188 36.32 -4.99 -3.23
C LEU A 188 37.65 -5.66 -3.46
N LYS A 189 38.53 -5.63 -2.45
CA LYS A 189 39.78 -6.38 -2.49
C LYS A 189 39.53 -7.83 -2.14
N VAL A 190 39.85 -8.73 -3.05
CA VAL A 190 39.74 -10.17 -2.90
C VAL A 190 41.12 -10.72 -2.54
N PRO A 191 41.31 -11.35 -1.39
CA PRO A 191 42.58 -12.02 -1.04
C PRO A 191 42.86 -13.22 -1.97
N ALA A 192 44.12 -13.55 -2.17
CA ALA A 192 44.50 -14.80 -2.82
C ALA A 192 43.86 -16.00 -2.10
N GLU A 193 43.72 -17.11 -2.80
CA GLU A 193 43.16 -18.38 -2.30
C GLU A 193 41.71 -18.26 -1.80
N THR A 194 40.95 -17.29 -2.35
CA THR A 194 39.54 -17.10 -2.02
C THR A 194 38.71 -18.25 -2.59
N GLN A 195 37.92 -18.91 -1.73
CA GLN A 195 37.08 -20.03 -2.06
C GLN A 195 35.64 -19.59 -2.38
N THR A 196 34.94 -20.36 -3.22
CA THR A 196 33.50 -20.20 -3.45
C THR A 196 32.75 -20.23 -2.12
N GLY A 197 31.75 -19.36 -1.99
CA GLY A 197 30.93 -19.24 -0.79
C GLY A 197 31.49 -18.28 0.27
N LYS A 198 32.71 -17.76 0.09
CA LYS A 198 33.28 -16.75 1.00
C LYS A 198 32.41 -15.49 0.98
N LEU A 199 32.11 -15.00 2.19
CA LEU A 199 31.30 -13.78 2.38
C LEU A 199 32.22 -12.58 2.65
N PHE A 200 32.00 -11.51 1.89
CA PHE A 200 32.59 -10.20 2.12
C PHE A 200 31.51 -9.24 2.61
N ARG A 201 31.84 -8.46 3.61
CA ARG A 201 30.92 -7.49 4.22
C ARG A 201 31.33 -6.08 3.87
N LEU A 202 30.50 -5.40 3.12
CA LEU A 202 30.63 -3.97 2.80
C LEU A 202 29.78 -3.17 3.79
N ARG A 203 30.45 -2.55 4.76
CA ARG A 203 29.79 -1.81 5.82
C ARG A 203 29.00 -0.59 5.29
N ASN A 204 27.82 -0.34 5.87
CA ASN A 204 26.96 0.78 5.52
C ASN A 204 26.52 0.84 4.03
N LYS A 205 26.52 -0.31 3.34
CA LYS A 205 26.05 -0.44 1.95
C LYS A 205 24.70 -1.16 1.83
N GLY A 206 24.04 -1.39 2.96
CA GLY A 206 22.67 -1.89 3.05
C GLY A 206 21.64 -0.75 3.03
N VAL A 207 20.54 -0.97 3.71
CA VAL A 207 19.37 -0.07 3.79
C VAL A 207 19.38 0.64 5.16
N LYS A 208 19.02 1.92 5.16
CA LYS A 208 18.65 2.64 6.38
C LYS A 208 17.15 2.46 6.60
N PRO A 209 16.70 1.67 7.58
CA PRO A 209 15.28 1.43 7.81
C PRO A 209 14.58 2.67 8.36
N ILE A 210 13.26 2.77 8.19
CA ILE A 210 12.45 3.86 8.77
C ILE A 210 12.61 3.92 10.29
N ARG A 211 12.61 2.75 10.92
CA ARG A 211 12.78 2.61 12.37
C ARG A 211 14.19 2.10 12.65
N GLY A 212 15.08 3.00 13.08
CA GLY A 212 16.47 2.68 13.41
C GLY A 212 17.45 3.73 12.94
N ASN A 213 18.58 3.84 13.62
CA ASN A 213 19.58 4.87 13.35
C ASN A 213 20.79 4.36 12.54
N SER A 214 20.91 3.04 12.33
CA SER A 214 22.07 2.45 11.65
C SER A 214 21.68 1.92 10.27
N THR A 215 22.47 2.31 9.27
CA THR A 215 22.42 1.68 7.94
C THR A 215 22.93 0.23 8.06
N GLY A 216 22.30 -0.68 7.36
CA GLY A 216 22.75 -2.06 7.24
C GLY A 216 23.97 -2.21 6.33
N ASP A 217 24.37 -3.44 6.12
CA ASP A 217 25.54 -3.80 5.34
C ASP A 217 25.14 -4.54 4.05
N LEU A 218 26.05 -4.60 3.09
CA LEU A 218 25.91 -5.46 1.93
C LEU A 218 26.83 -6.67 2.11
N LEU A 219 26.23 -7.86 2.08
CA LEU A 219 26.91 -9.15 2.18
C LEU A 219 27.09 -9.71 0.77
N CYS A 220 28.33 -9.80 0.32
CA CYS A 220 28.71 -10.28 -1.00
C CYS A 220 29.21 -11.72 -0.89
N ARG A 221 28.49 -12.67 -1.44
CA ARG A 221 28.90 -14.07 -1.54
C ARG A 221 29.64 -14.26 -2.85
N VAL A 222 30.88 -14.72 -2.76
CA VAL A 222 31.68 -15.01 -3.95
C VAL A 222 31.30 -16.38 -4.51
N VAL A 223 31.14 -16.44 -5.85
CA VAL A 223 30.97 -17.67 -6.61
C VAL A 223 32.10 -17.75 -7.62
N VAL A 224 32.97 -18.74 -7.48
CA VAL A 224 34.07 -18.93 -8.45
C VAL A 224 33.51 -19.60 -9.69
N GLU A 225 33.71 -18.96 -10.83
CA GLU A 225 33.26 -19.46 -12.13
C GLU A 225 34.44 -19.99 -12.94
N THR A 226 34.24 -21.15 -13.56
CA THR A 226 35.18 -21.66 -14.55
C THR A 226 34.94 -20.97 -15.90
N PRO A 227 36.01 -20.65 -16.66
CA PRO A 227 35.83 -20.00 -17.93
C PRO A 227 35.05 -20.88 -18.92
N VAL A 228 34.10 -20.27 -19.63
CA VAL A 228 33.28 -20.89 -20.66
C VAL A 228 33.62 -20.33 -22.03
N GLN A 229 33.21 -21.01 -23.12
CA GLN A 229 33.43 -20.60 -24.51
C GLN A 229 34.94 -20.38 -24.82
N LEU A 230 35.79 -21.30 -24.36
CA LEU A 230 37.21 -21.26 -24.63
C LEU A 230 37.51 -21.36 -26.12
N THR A 231 38.44 -20.54 -26.58
CA THR A 231 39.03 -20.65 -27.93
C THR A 231 39.85 -21.93 -28.06
N LYS A 232 40.14 -22.36 -29.31
CA LYS A 232 40.99 -23.54 -29.54
C LYS A 232 42.33 -23.43 -28.79
N ARG A 233 43.00 -22.28 -28.91
CA ARG A 233 44.27 -22.01 -28.22
C ARG A 233 44.19 -22.08 -26.70
N GLN A 234 43.05 -21.59 -26.09
CA GLN A 234 42.81 -21.67 -24.65
C GLN A 234 42.53 -23.09 -24.17
N LYS A 235 42.04 -23.99 -25.05
CA LYS A 235 41.83 -25.40 -24.71
C LYS A 235 43.09 -26.25 -24.83
N GLU A 236 44.08 -25.77 -25.62
CA GLU A 236 45.37 -26.44 -25.86
C GLU A 236 46.40 -26.07 -24.79
N LEU A 237 46.22 -24.97 -24.07
CA LEU A 237 47.03 -24.51 -22.92
C LEU A 237 46.58 -25.15 -21.61
#